data_d71fd30b5115fe914b2582dc52597b1a
#
_entry.id   d71fd30b5115fe914b2582dc52597b1a
#
_cell.length_a   1.000
_cell.length_b   1.000
_cell.length_c   1.000
_cell.angle_alpha   90.00
_cell.angle_beta   90.00
_cell.angle_gamma   90.00
#
_symmetry.space_group_name_H-M   'P 1'
#
loop_
_entity.id
_entity.type
_entity.pdbx_description
1 polymer ?
#
loop_
_entity_poly.entity_id
_entity_poly.type
_entity_poly.pdbx_seq_one_letter_code
_entity_poly.pdbx_strand_id
1 'polypeptide(L)'
;QANIWTDPYLSQKMLEAHLDETSDGATRRKDFVRQSAAWIASQLPPQQYPRLLDLGCGPGIYAELFARQGYQVSGIDFSVRSLDYAKQSAAEKGLAIQYRQGDYTRIEFGGPFHLITLIYCDFGVLTPSARTALLKQIYASLLPGGAFLFDVFTPLNYKDKPESRRWFVEEQGYWSDEPALVLHAFYRYDQDASYCNQYVTIKPGAYTVYHVWEHGFTAAELERDLTAAGFQSVTFYGDVAGGALEKDGSTLCVLAKK
;
A
#
# COMPACT_ATOMS: atom_id res chain seq x y z
N GLN A 1 11.85 -8.77 14.60
CA GLN A 1 10.42 -8.90 14.36
C GLN A 1 10.22 -9.58 13.01
N ALA A 2 9.38 -10.62 12.97
CA ALA A 2 9.06 -11.31 11.73
C ALA A 2 8.19 -10.41 10.84
N ASN A 3 8.36 -10.55 9.52
CA ASN A 3 7.66 -9.75 8.53
C ASN A 3 6.85 -10.69 7.61
N ILE A 4 5.55 -10.49 7.53
CA ILE A 4 4.63 -11.32 6.74
C ILE A 4 4.95 -11.33 5.24
N TRP A 5 5.53 -10.25 4.71
CA TRP A 5 5.87 -10.12 3.29
C TRP A 5 7.14 -10.86 2.87
N THR A 6 8.04 -11.16 3.83
CA THR A 6 9.32 -11.84 3.57
C THR A 6 9.41 -13.23 4.22
N ASP A 7 8.44 -13.61 5.05
CA ASP A 7 8.32 -14.97 5.56
C ASP A 7 8.10 -15.93 4.38
N PRO A 8 8.84 -17.05 4.28
CA PRO A 8 8.77 -17.96 3.14
C PRO A 8 7.37 -18.51 2.87
N TYR A 9 6.60 -18.82 3.90
CA TYR A 9 5.24 -19.34 3.78
C TYR A 9 4.22 -18.22 3.60
N LEU A 10 4.23 -17.21 4.49
CA LEU A 10 3.26 -16.13 4.45
C LEU A 10 3.37 -15.28 3.18
N SER A 11 4.56 -15.07 2.64
CA SER A 11 4.72 -14.33 1.37
C SER A 11 4.01 -15.02 0.20
N GLN A 12 3.86 -16.34 0.22
CA GLN A 12 3.04 -17.07 -0.75
C GLN A 12 1.55 -16.80 -0.53
N LYS A 13 1.09 -16.86 0.74
CA LYS A 13 -0.30 -16.56 1.08
C LYS A 13 -0.67 -15.12 0.78
N MET A 14 0.27 -14.19 0.98
CA MET A 14 0.09 -12.79 0.60
C MET A 14 -0.03 -12.63 -0.93
N LEU A 15 0.79 -13.32 -1.72
CA LEU A 15 0.64 -13.30 -3.17
C LEU A 15 -0.71 -13.89 -3.62
N GLU A 16 -1.14 -15.02 -3.04
CA GLU A 16 -2.45 -15.62 -3.30
C GLU A 16 -3.58 -14.60 -2.99
N ALA A 17 -3.49 -13.90 -1.84
CA ALA A 17 -4.45 -12.87 -1.46
C ALA A 17 -4.47 -11.65 -2.40
N HIS A 18 -3.31 -11.22 -2.91
CA HIS A 18 -3.23 -10.17 -3.92
C HIS A 18 -3.91 -10.56 -5.24
N LEU A 19 -3.82 -11.83 -5.61
CA LEU A 19 -4.34 -12.35 -6.88
C LEU A 19 -5.81 -12.77 -6.79
N ASP A 20 -6.40 -12.80 -5.60
CA ASP A 20 -7.83 -13.04 -5.42
C ASP A 20 -8.64 -11.81 -5.84
N GLU A 21 -9.14 -11.84 -7.06
CA GLU A 21 -9.92 -10.75 -7.67
C GLU A 21 -11.27 -10.47 -6.99
N THR A 22 -11.70 -11.34 -6.07
CA THR A 22 -13.01 -11.29 -5.39
C THR A 22 -12.95 -10.71 -3.98
N SER A 23 -11.74 -10.58 -3.44
CA SER A 23 -11.46 -10.14 -2.08
C SER A 23 -10.77 -8.77 -2.05
N ASP A 24 -10.94 -8.04 -0.95
CA ASP A 24 -10.18 -6.82 -0.63
C ASP A 24 -9.04 -7.12 0.37
N GLY A 25 -8.54 -8.35 0.44
CA GLY A 25 -7.62 -8.82 1.49
C GLY A 25 -6.21 -8.25 1.43
N ALA A 26 -5.62 -8.11 0.25
CA ALA A 26 -4.28 -7.54 0.05
C ALA A 26 -4.21 -6.57 -1.15
N THR A 27 -5.20 -6.66 -2.04
CA THR A 27 -5.48 -5.70 -3.12
C THR A 27 -6.98 -5.55 -3.20
N ARG A 28 -7.47 -4.40 -3.63
CA ARG A 28 -8.90 -4.20 -3.83
C ARG A 28 -9.42 -5.08 -4.96
N ARG A 29 -10.74 -5.38 -4.94
CA ARG A 29 -11.39 -6.17 -5.98
C ARG A 29 -11.13 -5.61 -7.38
N LYS A 30 -11.01 -6.49 -8.34
CA LYS A 30 -10.59 -6.23 -9.73
C LYS A 30 -11.32 -5.07 -10.41
N ASP A 31 -12.64 -4.98 -10.25
CA ASP A 31 -13.41 -3.92 -10.91
C ASP A 31 -13.10 -2.55 -10.31
N PHE A 32 -12.92 -2.47 -9.00
CA PHE A 32 -12.48 -1.25 -8.33
C PHE A 32 -11.06 -0.85 -8.75
N VAL A 33 -10.13 -1.81 -8.85
CA VAL A 33 -8.76 -1.57 -9.33
C VAL A 33 -8.75 -1.01 -10.75
N ARG A 34 -9.59 -1.55 -11.65
CA ARG A 34 -9.72 -1.03 -13.02
C ARG A 34 -10.29 0.38 -13.06
N GLN A 35 -11.34 0.62 -12.27
CA GLN A 35 -11.97 1.93 -12.17
C GLN A 35 -10.98 2.97 -11.63
N SER A 36 -10.24 2.64 -10.56
CA SER A 36 -9.26 3.55 -9.96
C SER A 36 -8.11 3.85 -10.90
N ALA A 37 -7.54 2.86 -11.58
CA ALA A 37 -6.49 3.09 -12.56
C ALA A 37 -6.98 4.00 -13.73
N ALA A 38 -8.21 3.80 -14.20
CA ALA A 38 -8.81 4.64 -15.24
C ALA A 38 -9.04 6.07 -14.75
N TRP A 39 -9.53 6.24 -13.52
CA TRP A 39 -9.72 7.55 -12.92
C TRP A 39 -8.37 8.27 -12.74
N ILE A 40 -7.35 7.61 -12.20
CA ILE A 40 -6.00 8.17 -12.04
C ILE A 40 -5.47 8.68 -13.39
N ALA A 41 -5.60 7.87 -14.46
CA ALA A 41 -5.18 8.29 -15.80
C ALA A 41 -5.99 9.46 -16.36
N SER A 42 -7.24 9.64 -15.97
CA SER A 42 -8.05 10.79 -16.35
C SER A 42 -7.61 12.08 -15.66
N GLN A 43 -7.14 12.00 -14.40
CA GLN A 43 -6.67 13.15 -13.62
C GLN A 43 -5.21 13.52 -13.94
N LEU A 44 -4.40 12.53 -14.26
CA LEU A 44 -2.95 12.61 -14.44
C LEU A 44 -2.53 11.90 -15.73
N PRO A 45 -3.00 12.35 -16.91
CA PRO A 45 -2.86 11.61 -18.16
C PRO A 45 -1.39 11.35 -18.54
N PRO A 46 -1.07 10.18 -19.13
CA PRO A 46 0.30 9.77 -19.45
C PRO A 46 1.02 10.70 -20.42
N GLN A 47 0.27 11.50 -21.21
CA GLN A 47 0.84 12.52 -22.10
C GLN A 47 1.50 13.67 -21.31
N GLN A 48 1.00 13.97 -20.10
CA GLN A 48 1.54 14.99 -19.20
C GLN A 48 2.40 14.40 -18.08
N TYR A 49 2.10 13.16 -17.66
CA TYR A 49 2.77 12.44 -16.57
C TYR A 49 3.40 11.12 -17.05
N PRO A 50 4.26 11.13 -18.10
CA PRO A 50 4.67 9.89 -18.76
C PRO A 50 5.45 8.92 -17.87
N ARG A 51 6.28 9.39 -16.92
CA ARG A 51 7.09 8.53 -16.05
C ARG A 51 6.43 8.36 -14.70
N LEU A 52 5.97 7.14 -14.42
CA LEU A 52 5.28 6.76 -13.18
C LEU A 52 6.15 5.81 -12.35
N LEU A 53 6.22 6.09 -11.04
CA LEU A 53 6.77 5.17 -10.04
C LEU A 53 5.64 4.67 -9.15
N ASP A 54 5.50 3.35 -9.05
CA ASP A 54 4.55 2.68 -8.15
C ASP A 54 5.33 2.12 -6.95
N LEU A 55 5.15 2.72 -5.78
CA LEU A 55 5.76 2.29 -4.52
C LEU A 55 4.89 1.23 -3.85
N GLY A 56 5.49 0.14 -3.35
CA GLY A 56 4.74 -1.00 -2.85
C GLY A 56 3.94 -1.68 -3.96
N CYS A 57 4.52 -1.82 -5.16
CA CYS A 57 3.80 -2.28 -6.36
C CYS A 57 3.30 -3.73 -6.28
N GLY A 58 3.72 -4.51 -5.28
CA GLY A 58 3.34 -5.90 -5.09
C GLY A 58 3.53 -6.76 -6.33
N PRO A 59 2.53 -7.58 -6.70
CA PRO A 59 2.59 -8.43 -7.91
C PRO A 59 2.34 -7.65 -9.22
N GLY A 60 2.36 -6.31 -9.19
CA GLY A 60 2.30 -5.45 -10.38
C GLY A 60 0.92 -5.19 -10.94
N ILE A 61 -0.15 -5.41 -10.18
CA ILE A 61 -1.54 -5.29 -10.68
C ILE A 61 -1.83 -3.88 -11.20
N TYR A 62 -1.52 -2.83 -10.42
CA TYR A 62 -1.64 -1.44 -10.88
C TYR A 62 -0.60 -1.07 -11.92
N ALA A 63 0.66 -1.50 -11.73
CA ALA A 63 1.74 -1.23 -12.66
C ALA A 63 1.43 -1.70 -14.10
N GLU A 64 0.83 -2.88 -14.26
CA GLU A 64 0.38 -3.38 -15.58
C GLU A 64 -0.74 -2.53 -16.19
N LEU A 65 -1.71 -2.10 -15.39
CA LEU A 65 -2.79 -1.23 -15.88
C LEU A 65 -2.24 0.12 -16.33
N PHE A 66 -1.36 0.72 -15.57
CA PHE A 66 -0.69 1.97 -15.94
C PHE A 66 0.15 1.82 -17.22
N ALA A 67 0.90 0.72 -17.36
CA ALA A 67 1.67 0.45 -18.57
C ALA A 67 0.76 0.31 -19.82
N ARG A 68 -0.39 -0.35 -19.70
CA ARG A 68 -1.41 -0.45 -20.76
C ARG A 68 -2.03 0.89 -21.13
N GLN A 69 -2.10 1.83 -20.18
CA GLN A 69 -2.60 3.18 -20.41
C GLN A 69 -1.56 4.11 -21.02
N GLY A 70 -0.30 3.66 -21.20
CA GLY A 70 0.76 4.40 -21.88
C GLY A 70 1.78 5.09 -20.97
N TYR A 71 1.77 4.80 -19.66
CA TYR A 71 2.85 5.26 -18.78
C TYR A 71 4.13 4.43 -18.95
N GLN A 72 5.27 5.08 -18.75
CA GLN A 72 6.56 4.43 -18.54
C GLN A 72 6.65 4.09 -17.05
N VAL A 73 6.39 2.83 -16.70
CA VAL A 73 6.21 2.42 -15.31
C VAL A 73 7.49 1.85 -14.72
N SER A 74 7.82 2.32 -13.52
CA SER A 74 8.76 1.67 -12.61
C SER A 74 8.00 1.22 -11.36
N GLY A 75 8.29 0.04 -10.83
CA GLY A 75 7.72 -0.48 -9.60
C GLY A 75 8.80 -0.82 -8.59
N ILE A 76 8.57 -0.48 -7.32
CA ILE A 76 9.43 -0.86 -6.19
C ILE A 76 8.60 -1.65 -5.20
N ASP A 77 9.09 -2.82 -4.81
CA ASP A 77 8.54 -3.62 -3.72
C ASP A 77 9.67 -4.37 -3.01
N PHE A 78 9.50 -4.70 -1.74
CA PHE A 78 10.53 -5.46 -1.03
C PHE A 78 10.28 -6.97 -1.04
N SER A 79 9.07 -7.43 -1.41
CA SER A 79 8.72 -8.84 -1.56
C SER A 79 9.29 -9.40 -2.87
N VAL A 80 10.32 -10.24 -2.75
CA VAL A 80 10.92 -10.94 -3.91
C VAL A 80 9.87 -11.76 -4.66
N ARG A 81 9.02 -12.49 -3.92
CA ARG A 81 7.98 -13.34 -4.49
C ARG A 81 6.98 -12.57 -5.34
N SER A 82 6.50 -11.43 -4.82
CA SER A 82 5.58 -10.55 -5.56
C SER A 82 6.24 -10.00 -6.82
N LEU A 83 7.49 -9.57 -6.71
CA LEU A 83 8.24 -9.03 -7.86
C LEU A 83 8.57 -10.08 -8.92
N ASP A 84 8.87 -11.32 -8.54
CA ASP A 84 9.12 -12.39 -9.49
C ASP A 84 7.85 -12.69 -10.30
N TYR A 85 6.70 -12.75 -9.61
CA TYR A 85 5.41 -12.83 -10.29
C TYR A 85 5.16 -11.63 -11.22
N ALA A 86 5.38 -10.40 -10.73
CA ALA A 86 5.17 -9.17 -11.50
C ALA A 86 6.00 -9.14 -12.79
N LYS A 87 7.28 -9.52 -12.71
CA LYS A 87 8.18 -9.60 -13.88
C LYS A 87 7.72 -10.64 -14.89
N GLN A 88 7.37 -11.85 -14.42
CA GLN A 88 6.85 -12.91 -15.27
C GLN A 88 5.56 -12.47 -15.96
N SER A 89 4.59 -11.97 -15.20
CA SER A 89 3.29 -11.53 -15.71
C SER A 89 3.41 -10.40 -16.73
N ALA A 90 4.28 -9.42 -16.49
CA ALA A 90 4.55 -8.34 -17.43
C ALA A 90 5.19 -8.86 -18.73
N ALA A 91 6.15 -9.77 -18.63
CA ALA A 91 6.81 -10.38 -19.80
C ALA A 91 5.83 -11.18 -20.66
N GLU A 92 4.98 -12.02 -20.06
CA GLU A 92 3.94 -12.80 -20.73
C GLU A 92 2.93 -11.90 -21.47
N LYS A 93 2.68 -10.70 -20.96
CA LYS A 93 1.76 -9.71 -21.53
C LYS A 93 2.42 -8.71 -22.47
N GLY A 94 3.74 -8.81 -22.67
CA GLY A 94 4.53 -7.90 -23.52
C GLY A 94 4.61 -6.46 -22.98
N LEU A 95 4.55 -6.29 -21.67
CA LEU A 95 4.59 -4.97 -21.01
C LEU A 95 6.03 -4.64 -20.56
N ALA A 96 6.50 -3.45 -20.93
CA ALA A 96 7.83 -2.94 -20.54
C ALA A 96 7.71 -2.19 -19.20
N ILE A 97 7.85 -2.92 -18.09
CA ILE A 97 7.81 -2.36 -16.73
C ILE A 97 9.16 -2.63 -16.04
N GLN A 98 9.72 -1.63 -15.37
CA GLN A 98 10.97 -1.76 -14.64
C GLN A 98 10.67 -2.07 -13.17
N TYR A 99 10.88 -3.32 -12.74
CA TYR A 99 10.71 -3.71 -11.34
C TYR A 99 12.04 -3.79 -10.61
N ARG A 100 12.09 -3.16 -9.42
CA ARG A 100 13.25 -3.16 -8.54
C ARG A 100 12.87 -3.60 -7.14
N GLN A 101 13.65 -4.55 -6.59
CA GLN A 101 13.51 -4.96 -5.20
C GLN A 101 14.10 -3.91 -4.26
N GLY A 102 13.39 -3.58 -3.20
CA GLY A 102 13.88 -2.75 -2.12
C GLY A 102 12.78 -2.22 -1.21
N ASP A 103 13.18 -1.88 -0.01
CA ASP A 103 12.35 -1.15 0.94
C ASP A 103 12.36 0.34 0.54
N TYR A 104 11.24 0.85 0.03
CA TYR A 104 11.13 2.23 -0.43
C TYR A 104 11.38 3.29 0.67
N THR A 105 11.39 2.88 1.94
CA THR A 105 11.78 3.78 3.03
C THR A 105 13.29 3.92 3.20
N ARG A 106 14.08 3.09 2.48
CA ARG A 106 15.54 2.96 2.66
C ARG A 106 16.36 3.13 1.39
N ILE A 107 15.75 2.95 0.22
CA ILE A 107 16.45 3.03 -1.06
C ILE A 107 16.11 4.30 -1.81
N GLU A 108 17.05 4.79 -2.61
CA GLU A 108 16.79 5.88 -3.55
C GLU A 108 15.89 5.39 -4.69
N PHE A 109 14.98 6.25 -5.17
CA PHE A 109 14.01 5.86 -6.21
C PHE A 109 14.60 5.83 -7.62
N GLY A 110 15.66 6.63 -7.87
CA GLY A 110 16.32 6.67 -9.18
C GLY A 110 15.52 7.48 -10.23
N GLY A 111 14.78 8.51 -9.80
CA GLY A 111 13.99 9.41 -10.67
C GLY A 111 14.80 10.28 -11.61
N PRO A 112 14.24 11.37 -12.07
CA PRO A 112 12.97 12.00 -11.62
C PRO A 112 11.72 11.42 -12.29
N PHE A 113 10.57 11.53 -11.59
CA PHE A 113 9.26 11.05 -12.04
C PHE A 113 8.25 12.20 -12.22
N HIS A 114 7.22 11.96 -13.04
CA HIS A 114 6.08 12.88 -13.17
C HIS A 114 4.96 12.52 -12.20
N LEU A 115 4.80 11.23 -11.93
CA LEU A 115 3.81 10.68 -11.02
C LEU A 115 4.46 9.63 -10.12
N ILE A 116 4.16 9.70 -8.83
CA ILE A 116 4.47 8.65 -7.86
C ILE A 116 3.17 8.20 -7.24
N THR A 117 2.95 6.89 -7.14
CA THR A 117 1.78 6.28 -6.50
C THR A 117 2.20 5.44 -5.30
N LEU A 118 1.33 5.40 -4.26
CA LEU A 118 1.44 4.50 -3.12
C LEU A 118 0.01 4.08 -2.73
N ILE A 119 -0.46 2.99 -3.31
CA ILE A 119 -1.87 2.60 -3.28
C ILE A 119 -2.08 1.42 -2.33
N TYR A 120 -3.24 1.39 -1.70
CA TYR A 120 -3.70 0.42 -0.72
C TYR A 120 -3.28 0.74 0.72
N CYS A 121 -3.37 2.03 1.08
CA CYS A 121 -3.23 2.55 2.45
C CYS A 121 -1.86 2.28 3.13
N ASP A 122 -0.84 1.98 2.34
CA ASP A 122 0.49 1.56 2.84
C ASP A 122 1.24 2.69 3.57
N PHE A 123 0.86 3.96 3.35
CA PHE A 123 1.42 5.09 4.08
C PHE A 123 1.14 5.01 5.60
N GLY A 124 0.01 4.40 5.99
CA GLY A 124 -0.42 4.25 7.37
C GLY A 124 0.38 3.25 8.21
N VAL A 125 1.10 2.31 7.57
CA VAL A 125 1.90 1.31 8.29
C VAL A 125 3.24 1.87 8.78
N LEU A 126 3.62 3.05 8.30
CA LEU A 126 4.91 3.67 8.58
C LEU A 126 4.90 4.44 9.91
N THR A 127 6.05 4.47 10.57
CA THR A 127 6.24 5.35 11.75
C THR A 127 6.21 6.83 11.33
N PRO A 128 5.88 7.76 12.24
CA PRO A 128 5.88 9.20 11.93
C PRO A 128 7.18 9.71 11.31
N SER A 129 8.33 9.25 11.82
CA SER A 129 9.64 9.62 11.26
C SER A 129 9.87 9.06 9.86
N ALA A 130 9.45 7.82 9.60
CA ALA A 130 9.55 7.21 8.27
C ALA A 130 8.63 7.91 7.27
N ARG A 131 7.39 8.29 7.66
CA ARG A 131 6.47 9.09 6.83
C ARG A 131 7.08 10.42 6.42
N THR A 132 7.64 11.15 7.40
CA THR A 132 8.30 12.44 7.11
C THR A 132 9.48 12.29 6.16
N ALA A 133 10.31 11.26 6.33
CA ALA A 133 11.44 10.99 5.45
C ALA A 133 10.97 10.61 4.04
N LEU A 134 9.96 9.74 3.95
CA LEU A 134 9.38 9.29 2.69
C LEU A 134 8.78 10.46 1.89
N LEU A 135 8.00 11.34 2.53
CA LEU A 135 7.43 12.52 1.85
C LEU A 135 8.50 13.44 1.26
N LYS A 136 9.60 13.68 2.01
CA LYS A 136 10.75 14.46 1.50
C LYS A 136 11.41 13.78 0.29
N GLN A 137 11.59 12.47 0.34
CA GLN A 137 12.19 11.71 -0.75
C GLN A 137 11.28 11.69 -1.98
N ILE A 138 9.97 11.50 -1.81
CA ILE A 138 8.97 11.58 -2.89
C ILE A 138 9.03 12.98 -3.52
N TYR A 139 8.97 14.04 -2.72
CA TYR A 139 9.06 15.41 -3.22
C TYR A 139 10.35 15.65 -4.01
N ALA A 140 11.50 15.20 -3.50
CA ALA A 140 12.78 15.34 -4.18
C ALA A 140 12.81 14.58 -5.53
N SER A 141 12.17 13.41 -5.59
CA SER A 141 12.14 12.54 -6.78
C SER A 141 11.12 12.96 -7.84
N LEU A 142 10.22 13.89 -7.53
CA LEU A 142 9.26 14.44 -8.48
C LEU A 142 9.87 15.59 -9.29
N LEU A 143 9.53 15.65 -10.57
CA LEU A 143 9.75 16.82 -11.42
C LEU A 143 8.91 18.02 -10.96
N PRO A 144 9.29 19.26 -11.28
CA PRO A 144 8.40 20.41 -11.14
C PRO A 144 7.06 20.15 -11.84
N GLY A 145 5.94 20.39 -11.16
CA GLY A 145 4.60 20.07 -11.63
C GLY A 145 4.23 18.58 -11.54
N GLY A 146 5.12 17.75 -11.01
CA GLY A 146 4.84 16.34 -10.74
C GLY A 146 3.85 16.13 -9.61
N ALA A 147 3.29 14.92 -9.51
CA ALA A 147 2.23 14.58 -8.55
C ALA A 147 2.57 13.32 -7.73
N PHE A 148 2.12 13.35 -6.48
CA PHE A 148 2.06 12.16 -5.61
C PHE A 148 0.60 11.83 -5.33
N LEU A 149 0.21 10.59 -5.61
CA LEU A 149 -1.13 10.07 -5.36
C LEU A 149 -1.04 8.85 -4.45
N PHE A 150 -1.79 8.88 -3.35
CA PHE A 150 -1.83 7.77 -2.39
C PHE A 150 -3.18 7.73 -1.68
N ASP A 151 -3.47 6.62 -1.02
CA ASP A 151 -4.64 6.51 -0.15
C ASP A 151 -4.25 6.09 1.26
N VAL A 152 -5.14 6.39 2.19
CA VAL A 152 -4.99 6.08 3.61
C VAL A 152 -6.34 5.72 4.22
N PHE A 153 -6.31 5.01 5.34
CA PHE A 153 -7.48 4.88 6.20
C PHE A 153 -7.70 6.14 7.04
N THR A 154 -8.95 6.44 7.33
CA THR A 154 -9.34 7.42 8.35
C THR A 154 -9.55 6.73 9.70
N PRO A 155 -9.61 7.46 10.84
CA PRO A 155 -10.00 6.87 12.12
C PRO A 155 -11.37 6.17 12.09
N LEU A 156 -12.24 6.55 11.15
CA LEU A 156 -13.59 5.98 10.99
C LEU A 156 -13.56 4.53 10.47
N ASN A 157 -12.48 4.12 9.78
CA ASN A 157 -12.27 2.71 9.43
C ASN A 157 -12.25 1.77 10.66
N TYR A 158 -11.94 2.33 11.83
CA TYR A 158 -11.80 1.58 13.08
C TYR A 158 -12.91 1.87 14.10
N LYS A 159 -13.87 2.72 13.77
CA LYS A 159 -14.92 3.21 14.67
C LYS A 159 -15.67 2.07 15.37
N ASP A 160 -16.06 1.07 14.61
CA ASP A 160 -16.87 -0.06 15.11
C ASP A 160 -16.04 -1.33 15.34
N LYS A 161 -14.71 -1.21 15.43
CA LYS A 161 -13.79 -2.32 15.71
C LYS A 161 -13.31 -2.24 17.16
N PRO A 162 -13.95 -2.93 18.13
CA PRO A 162 -13.47 -2.95 19.51
C PRO A 162 -12.17 -3.72 19.64
N GLU A 163 -11.39 -3.44 20.68
CA GLU A 163 -10.29 -4.32 21.06
C GLU A 163 -10.79 -5.75 21.23
N SER A 164 -10.01 -6.71 20.75
CA SER A 164 -10.39 -8.11 20.78
C SER A 164 -9.18 -9.01 20.98
N ARG A 165 -9.42 -10.15 21.58
CA ARG A 165 -8.43 -11.23 21.71
C ARG A 165 -9.12 -12.53 21.42
N ARG A 166 -8.58 -13.30 20.51
CA ARG A 166 -9.10 -14.62 20.12
C ARG A 166 -7.96 -15.58 19.84
N TRP A 167 -8.27 -16.83 19.87
CA TRP A 167 -7.36 -17.87 19.42
C TRP A 167 -8.11 -18.90 18.58
N PHE A 168 -7.39 -19.55 17.71
CA PHE A 168 -7.91 -20.64 16.88
C PHE A 168 -6.77 -21.59 16.52
N VAL A 169 -7.12 -22.81 16.15
CA VAL A 169 -6.17 -23.80 15.66
C VAL A 169 -6.30 -23.86 14.15
N GLU A 170 -5.19 -23.82 13.45
CA GLU A 170 -5.09 -24.13 12.03
C GLU A 170 -4.38 -25.48 11.87
N GLU A 171 -4.99 -26.42 11.16
CA GLU A 171 -4.30 -27.66 10.75
C GLU A 171 -3.33 -27.37 9.59
N GLN A 172 -3.78 -26.60 8.62
CA GLN A 172 -3.04 -25.98 7.54
C GLN A 172 -3.86 -24.79 7.06
N GLY A 173 -3.32 -23.59 7.12
CA GLY A 173 -4.10 -22.39 6.87
C GLY A 173 -3.30 -21.21 6.37
N TYR A 174 -3.77 -20.01 6.70
CA TYR A 174 -3.08 -18.78 6.28
C TYR A 174 -1.77 -18.58 7.04
N TRP A 175 -1.77 -18.82 8.36
CA TRP A 175 -0.64 -18.49 9.25
C TRP A 175 0.40 -19.60 9.38
N SER A 176 0.08 -20.81 8.95
CA SER A 176 0.97 -21.96 9.09
C SER A 176 0.67 -23.05 8.05
N ASP A 177 1.73 -23.69 7.57
CA ASP A 177 1.70 -24.89 6.70
C ASP A 177 1.55 -26.20 7.47
N GLU A 178 1.63 -26.15 8.79
CA GLU A 178 1.47 -27.29 9.70
C GLU A 178 0.56 -26.91 10.88
N PRO A 179 0.07 -27.88 11.69
CA PRO A 179 -0.79 -27.59 12.83
C PRO A 179 -0.19 -26.54 13.76
N ALA A 180 -0.93 -25.47 14.00
CA ALA A 180 -0.50 -24.35 14.83
C ALA A 180 -1.66 -23.74 15.63
N LEU A 181 -1.34 -23.25 16.83
CA LEU A 181 -2.23 -22.37 17.58
C LEU A 181 -1.93 -20.92 17.18
N VAL A 182 -2.94 -20.20 16.73
CA VAL A 182 -2.84 -18.79 16.38
C VAL A 182 -3.55 -17.95 17.43
N LEU A 183 -2.82 -17.02 18.05
CA LEU A 183 -3.40 -15.99 18.91
C LEU A 183 -3.50 -14.71 18.10
N HIS A 184 -4.66 -14.09 18.04
CA HIS A 184 -4.88 -12.80 17.41
C HIS A 184 -5.39 -11.79 18.43
N ALA A 185 -4.74 -10.64 18.50
CA ALA A 185 -5.21 -9.51 19.31
C ALA A 185 -5.27 -8.26 18.42
N PHE A 186 -6.33 -7.48 18.58
CA PHE A 186 -6.47 -6.15 18.01
C PHE A 186 -6.43 -5.14 19.13
N TYR A 187 -5.49 -4.18 19.05
CA TYR A 187 -5.27 -3.11 20.00
C TYR A 187 -5.59 -1.76 19.38
N ARG A 188 -6.11 -0.84 20.21
CA ARG A 188 -6.44 0.52 19.84
C ARG A 188 -5.62 1.51 20.67
N TYR A 189 -5.07 2.50 20.01
CA TYR A 189 -4.39 3.65 20.61
C TYR A 189 -5.08 4.91 20.09
N ASP A 190 -6.31 5.14 20.57
CA ASP A 190 -7.22 6.15 20.01
C ASP A 190 -6.69 7.58 20.10
N GLN A 191 -5.85 7.89 21.12
CA GLN A 191 -5.21 9.21 21.24
C GLN A 191 -4.27 9.53 20.09
N ASP A 192 -3.64 8.50 19.52
CA ASP A 192 -2.69 8.62 18.40
C ASP A 192 -3.29 8.12 17.10
N ALA A 193 -4.59 7.79 17.06
CA ALA A 193 -5.26 7.17 15.93
C ALA A 193 -4.48 5.99 15.32
N SER A 194 -3.82 5.21 16.18
CA SER A 194 -2.98 4.07 15.80
C SER A 194 -3.61 2.76 16.26
N TYR A 195 -3.45 1.75 15.44
CA TYR A 195 -4.08 0.43 15.62
C TYR A 195 -3.06 -0.66 15.34
N CYS A 196 -3.18 -1.78 16.06
CA CYS A 196 -2.26 -2.91 15.87
C CYS A 196 -3.01 -4.23 15.85
N ASN A 197 -2.87 -4.96 14.78
CA ASN A 197 -3.18 -6.39 14.74
C ASN A 197 -1.90 -7.17 15.12
N GLN A 198 -1.94 -7.90 16.21
CA GLN A 198 -0.87 -8.80 16.62
C GLN A 198 -1.31 -10.24 16.36
N TYR A 199 -0.46 -10.99 15.68
CA TYR A 199 -0.63 -12.43 15.48
C TYR A 199 0.55 -13.15 16.07
N VAL A 200 0.27 -14.19 16.87
CA VAL A 200 1.28 -15.10 17.42
C VAL A 200 0.96 -16.50 16.92
N THR A 201 1.82 -17.03 16.06
CA THR A 201 1.72 -18.41 15.59
C THR A 201 2.60 -19.29 16.45
N ILE A 202 2.01 -20.29 17.10
CA ILE A 202 2.68 -21.20 18.04
C ILE A 202 2.66 -22.60 17.44
N LYS A 203 3.85 -23.16 17.26
CA LYS A 203 4.12 -24.52 16.79
C LYS A 203 4.89 -25.29 17.85
N PRO A 204 4.99 -26.64 17.80
CA PRO A 204 5.82 -27.38 18.73
C PRO A 204 7.26 -26.85 18.78
N GLY A 205 7.68 -26.34 19.94
CA GLY A 205 9.03 -25.84 20.17
C GLY A 205 9.35 -24.45 19.62
N ALA A 206 8.40 -23.74 18.97
CA ALA A 206 8.64 -22.42 18.41
C ALA A 206 7.39 -21.53 18.42
N TYR A 207 7.60 -20.22 18.44
CA TYR A 207 6.54 -19.25 18.16
C TYR A 207 7.07 -18.09 17.31
N THR A 208 6.18 -17.47 16.55
CA THR A 208 6.49 -16.28 15.75
C THR A 208 5.47 -15.19 16.01
N VAL A 209 5.92 -13.95 16.12
CA VAL A 209 5.04 -12.80 16.39
C VAL A 209 5.09 -11.84 15.20
N TYR A 210 3.90 -11.49 14.71
CA TYR A 210 3.71 -10.49 13.65
C TYR A 210 2.89 -9.33 14.19
N HIS A 211 3.28 -8.11 13.84
CA HIS A 211 2.52 -6.91 14.13
C HIS A 211 2.21 -6.19 12.83
N VAL A 212 0.94 -5.93 12.60
CA VAL A 212 0.46 -5.09 11.50
C VAL A 212 -0.05 -3.81 12.14
N TRP A 213 0.76 -2.77 12.02
CA TRP A 213 0.43 -1.43 12.50
C TRP A 213 -0.28 -0.64 11.41
N GLU A 214 -1.24 0.17 11.83
CA GLU A 214 -1.98 1.06 10.96
C GLU A 214 -2.22 2.38 11.69
N HIS A 215 -2.26 3.48 10.93
CA HIS A 215 -2.62 4.80 11.43
C HIS A 215 -3.79 5.34 10.63
N GLY A 216 -4.78 5.91 11.31
CA GLY A 216 -5.91 6.59 10.70
C GLY A 216 -5.62 8.08 10.57
N PHE A 217 -5.70 8.61 9.36
CA PHE A 217 -5.37 10.01 9.07
C PHE A 217 -6.61 10.89 8.95
N THR A 218 -6.46 12.13 9.39
CA THR A 218 -7.38 13.21 9.02
C THR A 218 -6.83 13.99 7.82
N ALA A 219 -7.71 14.63 7.05
CA ALA A 219 -7.29 15.50 5.94
C ALA A 219 -6.37 16.64 6.42
N ALA A 220 -6.66 17.23 7.57
CA ALA A 220 -5.86 18.31 8.14
C ALA A 220 -4.43 17.87 8.53
N GLU A 221 -4.28 16.64 9.04
CA GLU A 221 -2.96 16.06 9.32
C GLU A 221 -2.15 15.85 8.05
N LEU A 222 -2.75 15.27 7.01
CA LEU A 222 -2.09 15.03 5.73
C LEU A 222 -1.72 16.34 5.01
N GLU A 223 -2.61 17.33 5.02
CA GLU A 223 -2.34 18.65 4.44
C GLU A 223 -1.15 19.33 5.11
N ARG A 224 -1.09 19.32 6.44
CA ARG A 224 0.05 19.83 7.22
C ARG A 224 1.35 19.14 6.86
N ASP A 225 1.36 17.79 6.82
CA ASP A 225 2.57 17.01 6.60
C ASP A 225 3.08 17.14 5.16
N LEU A 226 2.18 17.19 4.18
CA LEU A 226 2.49 17.41 2.77
C LEU A 226 3.01 18.83 2.51
N THR A 227 2.37 19.85 3.10
CA THR A 227 2.84 21.24 3.03
C THR A 227 4.23 21.38 3.64
N ALA A 228 4.47 20.74 4.80
CA ALA A 228 5.80 20.73 5.43
C ALA A 228 6.87 20.01 4.59
N ALA A 229 6.48 19.07 3.73
CA ALA A 229 7.37 18.41 2.77
C ALA A 229 7.62 19.22 1.51
N GLY A 230 6.85 20.32 1.27
CA GLY A 230 7.02 21.26 0.15
C GLY A 230 5.96 21.20 -0.94
N PHE A 231 4.95 20.31 -0.84
CA PHE A 231 3.87 20.25 -1.82
C PHE A 231 3.04 21.54 -1.82
N GLN A 232 2.69 22.02 -3.02
CA GLN A 232 2.05 23.32 -3.21
C GLN A 232 0.52 23.26 -3.20
N SER A 233 -0.03 22.11 -3.60
CA SER A 233 -1.47 21.88 -3.55
C SER A 233 -1.79 20.45 -3.14
N VAL A 234 -2.85 20.29 -2.35
CA VAL A 234 -3.36 19.01 -1.89
C VAL A 234 -4.85 18.96 -2.18
N THR A 235 -5.29 17.89 -2.83
CA THR A 235 -6.69 17.63 -3.12
C THR A 235 -7.08 16.29 -2.53
N PHE A 236 -8.25 16.21 -1.89
CA PHE A 236 -8.75 15.01 -1.25
C PHE A 236 -9.95 14.44 -1.99
N TYR A 237 -10.02 13.11 -2.06
CA TYR A 237 -11.15 12.33 -2.57
C TYR A 237 -11.49 11.23 -1.55
N GLY A 238 -12.66 10.63 -1.68
CA GLY A 238 -13.10 9.55 -0.77
C GLY A 238 -12.31 8.26 -0.96
N ASP A 239 -11.85 8.00 -2.18
CA ASP A 239 -11.08 6.82 -2.55
C ASP A 239 -10.23 7.02 -3.81
N VAL A 240 -9.42 6.03 -4.18
CA VAL A 240 -8.53 6.09 -5.36
C VAL A 240 -9.26 5.95 -6.70
N ALA A 241 -10.57 5.76 -6.70
CA ALA A 241 -11.42 5.80 -7.90
C ALA A 241 -12.11 7.16 -8.08
N GLY A 242 -11.75 8.16 -7.24
CA GLY A 242 -12.27 9.51 -7.31
C GLY A 242 -13.65 9.68 -6.67
N GLY A 243 -13.99 8.79 -5.75
CA GLY A 243 -15.21 8.89 -4.97
C GLY A 243 -15.34 10.25 -4.26
N ALA A 244 -16.56 10.71 -4.06
CA ALA A 244 -16.81 11.95 -3.33
C ALA A 244 -16.23 11.86 -1.91
N LEU A 245 -15.69 12.98 -1.43
CA LEU A 245 -15.23 13.07 -0.05
C LEU A 245 -16.45 13.07 0.87
N GLU A 246 -16.64 11.96 1.57
CA GLU A 246 -17.74 11.81 2.52
C GLU A 246 -17.29 12.13 3.95
N LYS A 247 -18.17 12.74 4.72
CA LYS A 247 -17.86 13.10 6.11
C LYS A 247 -17.57 11.89 6.99
N ASP A 248 -18.17 10.76 6.67
CA ASP A 248 -18.05 9.48 7.39
C ASP A 248 -17.24 8.44 6.58
N GLY A 249 -16.42 8.87 5.62
CA GLY A 249 -15.60 7.99 4.78
C GLY A 249 -14.52 7.27 5.58
N SER A 250 -14.35 5.97 5.32
CA SER A 250 -13.32 5.13 5.95
C SER A 250 -11.94 5.26 5.32
N THR A 251 -11.85 5.89 4.14
CA THR A 251 -10.62 6.12 3.39
C THR A 251 -10.53 7.57 2.91
N LEU A 252 -9.32 8.01 2.62
CA LEU A 252 -9.01 9.23 1.88
C LEU A 252 -8.03 8.90 0.76
N CYS A 253 -8.29 9.39 -0.44
CA CYS A 253 -7.28 9.46 -1.49
C CYS A 253 -6.76 10.90 -1.56
N VAL A 254 -5.46 11.02 -1.70
CA VAL A 254 -4.74 12.29 -1.69
C VAL A 254 -3.99 12.48 -3.00
N LEU A 255 -4.19 13.61 -3.64
CA LEU A 255 -3.42 14.08 -4.79
C LEU A 255 -2.66 15.33 -4.39
N ALA A 256 -1.35 15.22 -4.24
CA ALA A 256 -0.45 16.32 -3.89
C ALA A 256 0.43 16.69 -5.08
N LYS A 257 0.59 17.98 -5.38
CA LYS A 257 1.42 18.49 -6.50
C LYS A 257 2.62 19.29 -6.00
N LYS A 258 3.76 19.05 -6.66
CA LYS A 258 5.02 19.77 -6.47
C LYS A 258 5.03 21.08 -7.21
#